data_bddfe0ca5f4c61cabe2d29aad1f2798b
#
_entry.id   bddfe0ca5f4c61cabe2d29aad1f2798b
#
_cell.length_a   1.000
_cell.length_b   1.000
_cell.length_c   1.000
_cell.angle_alpha   90.00
_cell.angle_beta   90.00
_cell.angle_gamma   90.00
#
_symmetry.space_group_name_H-M   'P 1'
#
loop_
_entity.id
_entity.type
_entity.pdbx_description
1 polymer ?
#
loop_
_entity_poly.entity_id
_entity_poly.type
_entity_poly.pdbx_seq_one_letter_code
_entity_poly.pdbx_strand_id
1 'polypeptide(L)'
;MFKKTIIIFAALAATTVLNAQQALWDGAQVESPVLNEDGTVTFRYFAPKAVKVTVSGDFLPTQKIQTPFGEFEGPGVAELKEGEKGVWEYTTDFRPAPEMYTYTFNVDGLNVIDNNNMWVNRDVSSLTSAFIVPGGRADLYTIQDVPHGTVSKVWYDSAVAGFDRRLSVYTPAGYDPCGKTRYPVLYVLHGIGGDEDAWLEQGRAAQILDNLIAQGKAKPMIAVFTNGNISQEAAPGQN
;
A
#
# COMPACT_ATOMS: atom_id res chain seq x y z
N MET A 1 -29.07 1.72 64.32
CA MET A 1 -29.83 2.23 63.15
C MET A 1 -28.85 3.07 62.33
N PHE A 2 -28.12 2.43 61.39
CA PHE A 2 -27.13 3.11 60.60
C PHE A 2 -27.76 3.50 59.24
N LYS A 3 -27.86 4.80 58.96
CA LYS A 3 -28.28 5.34 57.69
C LYS A 3 -27.10 5.23 56.74
N LYS A 4 -27.20 4.37 55.71
CA LYS A 4 -26.27 4.33 54.61
C LYS A 4 -26.57 5.50 53.66
N THR A 5 -25.70 6.48 53.66
CA THR A 5 -25.72 7.56 52.67
C THR A 5 -25.05 7.04 51.39
N ILE A 6 -25.85 6.83 50.36
CA ILE A 6 -25.37 6.50 49.02
C ILE A 6 -24.97 7.82 48.37
N ILE A 7 -23.66 8.02 48.20
CA ILE A 7 -23.12 9.12 47.37
C ILE A 7 -23.13 8.64 45.92
N ILE A 8 -24.08 9.16 45.16
CA ILE A 8 -24.10 8.98 43.69
C ILE A 8 -23.08 9.96 43.11
N PHE A 9 -21.91 9.46 42.70
CA PHE A 9 -21.02 10.21 41.84
C PHE A 9 -21.66 10.28 40.45
N ALA A 10 -22.33 11.41 40.17
CA ALA A 10 -22.64 11.78 38.82
C ALA A 10 -21.31 12.12 38.13
N ALA A 11 -20.70 11.15 37.44
CA ALA A 11 -19.62 11.41 36.52
C ALA A 11 -20.22 12.22 35.35
N LEU A 12 -20.04 13.54 35.41
CA LEU A 12 -20.22 14.40 34.26
C LEU A 12 -19.17 13.92 33.26
N ALA A 13 -19.57 13.04 32.35
CA ALA A 13 -18.80 12.77 31.12
C ALA A 13 -18.84 14.07 30.30
N ALA A 14 -17.90 14.97 30.57
CA ALA A 14 -17.53 15.98 29.63
C ALA A 14 -17.07 15.21 28.39
N THR A 15 -17.94 15.07 27.41
CA THR A 15 -17.56 14.69 26.05
C THR A 15 -16.70 15.84 25.51
N THR A 16 -15.43 15.87 25.90
CA THR A 16 -14.44 16.56 25.10
C THR A 16 -14.49 15.82 23.78
N VAL A 17 -15.05 16.46 22.77
CA VAL A 17 -14.87 16.06 21.40
C VAL A 17 -13.35 16.13 21.21
N LEU A 18 -12.69 14.98 21.37
CA LEU A 18 -11.28 14.84 21.06
C LEU A 18 -11.21 15.04 19.54
N ASN A 19 -10.79 16.24 19.14
CA ASN A 19 -10.40 16.52 17.77
C ASN A 19 -9.13 15.73 17.41
N ALA A 20 -9.14 14.42 17.64
CA ALA A 20 -8.06 13.52 17.28
C ALA A 20 -7.95 13.31 15.75
N GLN A 21 -8.88 13.90 15.00
CA GLN A 21 -8.94 13.84 13.55
C GLN A 21 -8.94 15.25 12.93
N GLN A 22 -8.08 16.13 13.41
CA GLN A 22 -7.96 17.49 12.87
C GLN A 22 -7.69 17.50 11.35
N ALA A 23 -7.01 16.47 10.84
CA ALA A 23 -6.74 16.34 9.41
C ALA A 23 -7.99 16.14 8.53
N LEU A 24 -9.15 15.80 9.10
CA LEU A 24 -10.39 15.62 8.34
C LEU A 24 -11.07 16.95 7.98
N TRP A 25 -10.66 18.07 8.58
CA TRP A 25 -11.36 19.35 8.44
C TRP A 25 -10.50 20.46 7.85
N ASP A 26 -9.18 20.28 7.80
CA ASP A 26 -8.25 21.27 7.30
C ASP A 26 -7.79 20.94 5.88
N GLY A 27 -8.51 21.42 4.90
CA GLY A 27 -8.12 21.34 3.50
C GLY A 27 -9.26 20.93 2.56
N ALA A 28 -9.08 21.17 1.26
CA ALA A 28 -9.98 20.63 0.25
C ALA A 28 -9.77 19.10 0.21
N GLN A 29 -10.81 18.36 0.58
CA GLN A 29 -10.83 16.93 0.31
C GLN A 29 -10.99 16.75 -1.20
N VAL A 30 -9.97 16.22 -1.84
CA VAL A 30 -9.99 15.90 -3.27
C VAL A 30 -9.88 14.40 -3.43
N GLU A 31 -10.61 13.84 -4.37
CA GLU A 31 -10.49 12.44 -4.74
C GLU A 31 -9.33 12.27 -5.73
N SER A 32 -8.37 11.43 -5.38
CA SER A 32 -7.18 11.16 -6.20
C SER A 32 -6.60 9.77 -5.86
N PRO A 33 -6.22 8.95 -6.86
CA PRO A 33 -6.56 9.13 -8.27
C PRO A 33 -8.01 8.74 -8.56
N VAL A 34 -8.59 9.27 -9.63
CA VAL A 34 -9.92 8.91 -10.12
C VAL A 34 -9.79 8.20 -11.46
N LEU A 35 -10.33 6.98 -11.52
CA LEU A 35 -10.51 6.24 -12.78
C LEU A 35 -11.80 6.74 -13.43
N ASN A 36 -11.68 7.43 -14.54
CA ASN A 36 -12.82 8.00 -15.25
C ASN A 36 -13.56 6.94 -16.08
N GLU A 37 -14.84 7.16 -16.37
CA GLU A 37 -15.65 6.24 -17.18
C GLU A 37 -15.09 6.03 -18.60
N ASP A 38 -14.40 7.03 -19.14
CA ASP A 38 -13.74 6.93 -20.45
C ASP A 38 -12.40 6.19 -20.42
N GLY A 39 -11.97 5.72 -19.24
CA GLY A 39 -10.73 4.98 -19.03
C GLY A 39 -9.49 5.85 -18.84
N THR A 40 -9.62 7.18 -18.80
CA THR A 40 -8.56 8.08 -18.39
C THR A 40 -8.42 8.09 -16.87
N VAL A 41 -7.32 8.62 -16.33
CA VAL A 41 -7.07 8.74 -14.89
C VAL A 41 -6.80 10.18 -14.53
N THR A 42 -7.52 10.68 -13.52
CA THR A 42 -7.36 12.03 -13.01
C THR A 42 -6.64 12.02 -11.67
N PHE A 43 -5.57 12.77 -11.57
CA PHE A 43 -4.78 13.00 -10.37
C PHE A 43 -5.03 14.41 -9.86
N ARG A 44 -5.26 14.55 -8.55
CA ARG A 44 -5.49 15.84 -7.88
C ARG A 44 -4.62 15.99 -6.66
N TYR A 45 -4.11 17.17 -6.45
CA TYR A 45 -3.33 17.50 -5.26
C TYR A 45 -3.68 18.89 -4.74
N PHE A 46 -3.96 19.01 -3.44
CA PHE A 46 -4.24 20.30 -2.81
C PHE A 46 -2.95 20.96 -2.36
N ALA A 47 -2.55 22.03 -3.03
CA ALA A 47 -1.35 22.80 -2.74
C ALA A 47 -1.55 24.30 -3.09
N PRO A 48 -2.31 25.04 -2.26
CA PRO A 48 -2.75 26.40 -2.60
C PRO A 48 -1.65 27.44 -2.63
N LYS A 49 -0.44 27.09 -2.23
CA LYS A 49 0.74 27.99 -2.23
C LYS A 49 1.84 27.50 -3.16
N ALA A 50 1.65 26.37 -3.82
CA ALA A 50 2.65 25.82 -4.73
C ALA A 50 2.75 26.67 -6.00
N VAL A 51 3.95 26.71 -6.55
CA VAL A 51 4.24 27.35 -7.84
C VAL A 51 4.21 26.31 -8.95
N LYS A 52 4.54 25.06 -8.63
CA LYS A 52 4.57 23.96 -9.58
C LYS A 52 4.24 22.65 -8.89
N VAL A 53 3.33 21.87 -9.51
CA VAL A 53 3.03 20.49 -9.10
C VAL A 53 3.15 19.58 -10.30
N THR A 54 3.85 18.45 -10.13
CA THR A 54 3.93 17.39 -11.14
C THR A 54 3.57 16.05 -10.52
N VAL A 55 3.10 15.12 -11.34
CA VAL A 55 2.97 13.70 -11.01
C VAL A 55 4.01 12.91 -11.80
N SER A 56 4.69 11.99 -11.12
CA SER A 56 5.62 11.06 -11.74
C SER A 56 5.14 9.64 -11.43
N GLY A 57 5.13 8.77 -12.44
CA GLY A 57 4.68 7.39 -12.26
C GLY A 57 4.96 6.52 -13.48
N ASP A 58 4.90 5.20 -13.25
CA ASP A 58 5.16 4.18 -14.27
C ASP A 58 3.97 3.97 -15.24
N PHE A 59 2.84 4.64 -15.00
CA PHE A 59 1.72 4.73 -15.94
C PHE A 59 1.97 5.72 -17.08
N LEU A 60 2.92 6.65 -16.92
CA LEU A 60 3.31 7.63 -17.93
C LEU A 60 4.38 7.07 -18.87
N PRO A 61 4.49 7.56 -20.12
CA PRO A 61 5.61 7.20 -20.98
C PRO A 61 6.95 7.47 -20.30
N THR A 62 7.85 6.50 -20.37
CA THR A 62 9.18 6.62 -19.76
C THR A 62 9.95 7.81 -20.30
N GLN A 63 10.82 8.38 -19.49
CA GLN A 63 11.74 9.44 -19.88
C GLN A 63 13.19 9.05 -19.61
N LYS A 64 14.11 9.60 -20.37
CA LYS A 64 15.54 9.40 -20.17
C LYS A 64 16.04 10.28 -19.04
N ILE A 65 16.65 9.66 -18.04
CA ILE A 65 17.23 10.32 -16.88
C ILE A 65 18.74 10.18 -16.94
N GLN A 66 19.46 11.30 -16.89
CA GLN A 66 20.91 11.30 -16.77
C GLN A 66 21.32 11.13 -15.32
N THR A 67 22.17 10.15 -15.06
CA THR A 67 22.74 9.88 -13.75
C THR A 67 24.26 9.86 -13.83
N PRO A 68 24.98 9.91 -12.71
CA PRO A 68 26.44 9.74 -12.69
C PRO A 68 26.91 8.38 -13.27
N PHE A 69 26.03 7.41 -13.40
CA PHE A 69 26.30 6.06 -13.92
C PHE A 69 25.86 5.87 -15.37
N GLY A 70 25.36 6.93 -16.03
CA GLY A 70 24.88 6.89 -17.39
C GLY A 70 23.41 7.28 -17.54
N GLU A 71 22.88 7.10 -18.75
CA GLU A 71 21.49 7.34 -19.10
C GLU A 71 20.64 6.11 -18.73
N PHE A 72 19.56 6.34 -18.01
CA PHE A 72 18.57 5.31 -17.66
C PHE A 72 17.17 5.75 -18.07
N GLU A 73 16.31 4.79 -18.35
CA GLU A 73 14.87 5.03 -18.46
C GLU A 73 14.27 5.11 -17.06
N GLY A 74 13.57 6.21 -16.79
CA GLY A 74 12.84 6.43 -15.55
C GLY A 74 11.36 6.65 -15.79
N PRO A 75 10.56 6.73 -14.71
CA PRO A 75 9.13 6.99 -14.82
C PRO A 75 8.88 8.32 -15.50
N GLY A 76 7.77 8.39 -16.26
CA GLY A 76 7.34 9.63 -16.88
C GLY A 76 6.94 10.69 -15.87
N VAL A 77 6.87 11.94 -16.33
CA VAL A 77 6.43 13.08 -15.52
C VAL A 77 5.38 13.88 -16.30
N ALA A 78 4.31 14.26 -15.64
CA ALA A 78 3.29 15.16 -16.16
C ALA A 78 3.08 16.35 -15.21
N GLU A 79 2.87 17.53 -15.77
CA GLU A 79 2.62 18.75 -15.02
C GLU A 79 1.12 18.88 -14.74
N LEU A 80 0.75 19.17 -13.49
CA LEU A 80 -0.59 19.47 -13.08
C LEU A 80 -0.90 20.94 -13.38
N LYS A 81 -2.14 21.25 -13.70
CA LYS A 81 -2.64 22.62 -13.86
C LYS A 81 -3.32 23.05 -12.58
N GLU A 82 -3.02 24.29 -12.17
CA GLU A 82 -3.71 24.89 -11.04
C GLU A 82 -5.18 25.13 -11.40
N GLY A 83 -6.06 24.62 -10.56
CA GLY A 83 -7.50 24.80 -10.65
C GLY A 83 -8.04 25.70 -9.55
N GLU A 84 -9.30 25.56 -9.24
CA GLU A 84 -9.95 26.37 -8.21
C GLU A 84 -9.48 25.98 -6.80
N LYS A 85 -9.43 26.97 -5.90
CA LYS A 85 -9.16 26.80 -4.47
C LYS A 85 -7.83 26.13 -4.14
N GLY A 86 -6.83 26.23 -5.05
CA GLY A 86 -5.51 25.64 -4.84
C GLY A 86 -5.43 24.14 -5.05
N VAL A 87 -6.39 23.57 -5.78
CA VAL A 87 -6.34 22.17 -6.23
C VAL A 87 -5.64 22.14 -7.59
N TRP A 88 -4.61 21.34 -7.68
CA TRP A 88 -3.87 21.03 -8.91
C TRP A 88 -4.40 19.77 -9.52
N GLU A 89 -4.55 19.71 -10.84
CA GLU A 89 -5.15 18.57 -11.53
C GLU A 89 -4.38 18.21 -12.81
N TYR A 90 -4.27 16.91 -13.05
CA TYR A 90 -3.83 16.32 -14.31
C TYR A 90 -4.73 15.13 -14.64
N THR A 91 -5.26 15.10 -15.86
CA THR A 91 -5.96 13.94 -16.42
C THR A 91 -5.13 13.40 -17.56
N THR A 92 -4.93 12.08 -17.61
CA THR A 92 -4.21 11.45 -18.72
C THR A 92 -4.95 11.72 -20.05
N ASP A 93 -4.22 12.00 -21.12
CA ASP A 93 -4.75 12.14 -22.48
C ASP A 93 -4.80 10.78 -23.22
N PHE A 94 -4.52 9.70 -22.52
CA PHE A 94 -4.58 8.31 -22.96
C PHE A 94 -5.21 7.44 -21.87
N ARG A 95 -5.54 6.22 -22.24
CA ARG A 95 -6.02 5.17 -21.31
C ARG A 95 -4.84 4.32 -20.88
N PRO A 96 -4.40 4.36 -19.62
CA PRO A 96 -3.39 3.44 -19.14
C PRO A 96 -3.85 2.00 -19.30
N ALA A 97 -2.94 1.10 -19.67
CA ALA A 97 -3.26 -0.32 -19.82
C ALA A 97 -3.69 -0.93 -18.46
N PRO A 98 -4.50 -1.99 -18.46
CA PRO A 98 -4.85 -2.70 -17.22
C PRO A 98 -3.59 -3.22 -16.53
N GLU A 99 -3.22 -2.59 -15.40
CA GLU A 99 -2.04 -2.95 -14.58
C GLU A 99 -2.14 -2.24 -13.21
N MET A 100 -1.25 -2.59 -12.30
CA MET A 100 -0.99 -1.87 -11.06
C MET A 100 0.15 -0.88 -11.30
N TYR A 101 -0.07 0.35 -10.92
CA TYR A 101 0.86 1.47 -11.12
C TYR A 101 1.23 2.13 -9.81
N THR A 102 2.43 2.71 -9.78
CA THR A 102 2.91 3.54 -8.68
C THR A 102 3.18 4.97 -9.14
N TYR A 103 3.01 5.93 -8.22
CA TYR A 103 3.23 7.34 -8.50
C TYR A 103 3.60 8.13 -7.26
N THR A 104 4.18 9.31 -7.49
CA THR A 104 4.42 10.34 -6.49
C THR A 104 4.08 11.70 -7.07
N PHE A 105 3.77 12.66 -6.21
CA PHE A 105 3.75 14.06 -6.61
C PHE A 105 5.08 14.73 -6.31
N ASN A 106 5.42 15.77 -7.08
CA ASN A 106 6.48 16.70 -6.74
C ASN A 106 5.88 18.10 -6.63
N VAL A 107 5.99 18.68 -5.46
CA VAL A 107 5.48 20.02 -5.13
C VAL A 107 6.68 20.92 -4.88
N ASP A 108 6.93 21.85 -5.79
CA ASP A 108 8.04 22.82 -5.72
C ASP A 108 9.41 22.17 -5.44
N GLY A 109 9.65 20.99 -6.00
CA GLY A 109 10.90 20.24 -5.83
C GLY A 109 10.87 19.16 -4.74
N LEU A 110 9.81 19.09 -3.92
CA LEU A 110 9.68 18.09 -2.86
C LEU A 110 8.81 16.92 -3.33
N ASN A 111 9.35 15.70 -3.28
CA ASN A 111 8.58 14.50 -3.56
C ASN A 111 7.68 14.14 -2.38
N VAL A 112 6.41 13.92 -2.65
CA VAL A 112 5.39 13.59 -1.66
C VAL A 112 4.49 12.48 -2.17
N ILE A 113 3.93 11.70 -1.25
CA ILE A 113 2.85 10.74 -1.56
C ILE A 113 1.53 11.48 -1.76
N ASP A 114 0.56 10.80 -2.32
CA ASP A 114 -0.81 11.29 -2.39
C ASP A 114 -1.52 11.09 -1.05
N ASN A 115 -1.74 12.18 -0.32
CA ASN A 115 -2.41 12.14 0.98
C ASN A 115 -3.89 11.74 0.90
N ASN A 116 -4.48 11.75 -0.29
CA ASN A 116 -5.87 11.35 -0.51
C ASN A 116 -5.99 9.87 -0.92
N ASN A 117 -4.85 9.20 -1.17
CA ASN A 117 -4.77 7.79 -1.48
C ASN A 117 -4.21 7.01 -0.29
N MET A 118 -5.03 6.15 0.29
CA MET A 118 -4.62 5.32 1.43
C MET A 118 -3.64 4.20 1.05
N TRP A 119 -3.51 3.91 -0.24
CA TRP A 119 -2.61 2.85 -0.69
C TRP A 119 -1.21 3.41 -0.94
N VAL A 120 -0.35 3.17 0.04
CA VAL A 120 1.05 3.58 0.02
C VAL A 120 1.92 2.33 0.01
N ASN A 121 2.82 2.25 -0.96
CA ASN A 121 3.86 1.23 -1.03
C ASN A 121 5.17 1.79 -0.46
N ARG A 122 5.86 0.96 0.32
CA ARG A 122 7.22 1.24 0.78
C ARG A 122 8.20 0.33 0.02
N ASP A 123 9.18 0.94 -0.59
CA ASP A 123 10.30 0.25 -1.22
C ASP A 123 11.62 0.83 -0.70
N VAL A 124 12.41 0.05 -0.01
CA VAL A 124 13.65 0.46 0.65
C VAL A 124 13.41 1.69 1.53
N SER A 125 13.80 2.86 1.05
CA SER A 125 13.68 4.16 1.74
C SER A 125 12.69 5.11 1.05
N SER A 126 11.99 4.66 0.02
CA SER A 126 11.03 5.46 -0.73
C SER A 126 9.59 5.03 -0.46
N LEU A 127 8.69 6.01 -0.47
CA LEU A 127 7.26 5.80 -0.42
C LEU A 127 6.65 6.24 -1.75
N THR A 128 5.74 5.44 -2.26
CA THR A 128 4.94 5.75 -3.45
C THR A 128 3.46 5.49 -3.15
N SER A 129 2.58 6.23 -3.80
CA SER A 129 1.17 5.88 -3.86
C SER A 129 0.93 4.89 -5.00
N ALA A 130 -0.12 4.08 -4.91
CA ALA A 130 -0.43 3.07 -5.93
C ALA A 130 -1.90 3.11 -6.33
N PHE A 131 -2.19 2.63 -7.55
CA PHE A 131 -3.55 2.41 -8.02
C PHE A 131 -3.57 1.25 -9.04
N ILE A 132 -4.76 0.72 -9.28
CA ILE A 132 -4.98 -0.36 -10.27
C ILE A 132 -5.91 0.15 -11.34
N VAL A 133 -5.51 0.00 -12.60
CA VAL A 133 -6.42 0.04 -13.75
C VAL A 133 -6.94 -1.38 -13.96
N PRO A 134 -8.24 -1.63 -13.77
CA PRO A 134 -8.80 -2.97 -13.82
C PRO A 134 -8.80 -3.54 -15.23
N GLY A 135 -8.84 -4.87 -15.32
CA GLY A 135 -8.91 -5.63 -16.57
C GLY A 135 -7.77 -6.63 -16.73
N GLY A 136 -8.04 -7.70 -17.43
CA GLY A 136 -7.04 -8.71 -17.77
C GLY A 136 -6.28 -9.27 -16.57
N ARG A 137 -4.95 -9.18 -16.58
CA ARG A 137 -4.10 -9.65 -15.48
C ARG A 137 -4.25 -8.79 -14.22
N ALA A 138 -4.55 -7.50 -14.37
CA ALA A 138 -4.66 -6.60 -13.25
C ALA A 138 -5.81 -6.95 -12.30
N ASP A 139 -6.82 -7.66 -12.77
CA ASP A 139 -7.91 -8.13 -11.93
C ASP A 139 -7.43 -9.10 -10.82
N LEU A 140 -6.29 -9.75 -11.02
CA LEU A 140 -5.70 -10.59 -9.98
C LEU A 140 -5.18 -9.79 -8.78
N TYR A 141 -4.87 -8.51 -8.96
CA TYR A 141 -4.38 -7.64 -7.88
C TYR A 141 -5.50 -7.04 -7.03
N THR A 142 -6.73 -7.09 -7.52
CA THR A 142 -7.90 -6.53 -6.83
C THR A 142 -8.46 -7.51 -5.80
N ILE A 143 -9.15 -6.98 -4.80
CA ILE A 143 -9.96 -7.78 -3.88
C ILE A 143 -11.23 -8.16 -4.63
N GLN A 144 -11.46 -9.46 -4.80
CA GLN A 144 -12.66 -10.01 -5.44
C GLN A 144 -13.55 -10.69 -4.39
N ASP A 145 -14.80 -10.91 -4.71
CA ASP A 145 -15.75 -11.66 -3.86
C ASP A 145 -15.47 -13.17 -3.95
N VAL A 146 -14.39 -13.59 -3.31
CA VAL A 146 -13.92 -14.98 -3.27
C VAL A 146 -13.51 -15.33 -1.83
N PRO A 147 -13.41 -16.61 -1.46
CA PRO A 147 -12.86 -16.99 -0.16
C PRO A 147 -11.42 -16.50 0.00
N HIS A 148 -11.16 -15.74 1.08
CA HIS A 148 -9.84 -15.17 1.35
C HIS A 148 -9.03 -16.03 2.31
N GLY A 149 -7.72 -16.10 2.06
CA GLY A 149 -6.74 -16.66 2.98
C GLY A 149 -6.43 -15.73 4.15
N THR A 150 -5.53 -16.17 5.00
CA THR A 150 -5.07 -15.40 6.18
C THR A 150 -3.59 -15.13 6.04
N VAL A 151 -3.17 -13.90 6.33
CA VAL A 151 -1.75 -13.53 6.47
C VAL A 151 -1.43 -13.36 7.93
N SER A 152 -0.42 -14.10 8.40
CA SER A 152 0.08 -14.05 9.78
C SER A 152 1.54 -13.60 9.81
N LYS A 153 1.89 -12.74 10.76
CA LYS A 153 3.27 -12.36 11.08
C LYS A 153 3.78 -13.32 12.15
N VAL A 154 4.84 -14.06 11.83
CA VAL A 154 5.40 -15.09 12.72
C VAL A 154 6.81 -14.70 13.12
N TRP A 155 7.04 -14.59 14.41
CA TRP A 155 8.38 -14.40 14.98
C TRP A 155 9.02 -15.75 15.28
N TYR A 156 10.30 -15.84 15.06
CA TYR A 156 11.08 -17.06 15.37
C TYR A 156 12.50 -16.68 15.79
N ASP A 157 13.05 -17.45 16.73
CA ASP A 157 14.47 -17.38 17.08
C ASP A 157 15.30 -17.95 15.93
N SER A 158 16.21 -17.15 15.41
CA SER A 158 17.12 -17.57 14.34
C SER A 158 18.49 -17.92 14.90
N ALA A 159 18.74 -19.19 15.14
CA ALA A 159 20.03 -19.68 15.61
C ALA A 159 21.21 -19.26 14.72
N VAL A 160 20.98 -19.05 13.42
CA VAL A 160 22.01 -18.61 12.47
C VAL A 160 22.28 -17.10 12.58
N ALA A 161 21.24 -16.29 12.73
CA ALA A 161 21.37 -14.83 12.86
C ALA A 161 21.74 -14.42 14.29
N GLY A 162 21.38 -15.21 15.30
CA GLY A 162 21.60 -14.92 16.71
C GLY A 162 20.61 -13.91 17.30
N PHE A 163 19.48 -13.66 16.64
CA PHE A 163 18.40 -12.79 17.11
C PHE A 163 17.06 -13.22 16.52
N ASP A 164 15.97 -12.73 17.12
CA ASP A 164 14.61 -12.98 16.66
C ASP A 164 14.36 -12.39 15.28
N ARG A 165 13.77 -13.21 14.42
CA ARG A 165 13.40 -12.81 13.06
C ARG A 165 11.90 -12.97 12.87
N ARG A 166 11.38 -12.25 11.87
CA ARG A 166 9.99 -12.31 11.47
C ARG A 166 9.86 -12.81 10.03
N LEU A 167 8.78 -13.50 9.76
CA LEU A 167 8.34 -13.84 8.42
C LEU A 167 6.83 -13.66 8.31
N SER A 168 6.33 -13.52 7.11
CA SER A 168 4.90 -13.50 6.84
C SER A 168 4.47 -14.83 6.25
N VAL A 169 3.32 -15.34 6.68
CA VAL A 169 2.77 -16.62 6.21
C VAL A 169 1.36 -16.39 5.73
N TYR A 170 1.12 -16.71 4.46
CA TYR A 170 -0.23 -16.84 3.90
C TYR A 170 -0.68 -18.29 4.02
N THR A 171 -1.89 -18.50 4.53
CA THR A 171 -2.60 -19.76 4.52
C THR A 171 -3.89 -19.63 3.71
N PRO A 172 -4.24 -20.60 2.85
CA PRO A 172 -5.41 -20.49 1.98
C PRO A 172 -6.71 -20.52 2.77
N ALA A 173 -7.79 -20.03 2.18
CA ALA A 173 -9.12 -20.13 2.78
C ALA A 173 -9.44 -21.59 3.16
N GLY A 174 -10.02 -21.77 4.35
CA GLY A 174 -10.34 -23.09 4.88
C GLY A 174 -9.13 -23.89 5.40
N TYR A 175 -7.97 -23.26 5.56
CA TYR A 175 -6.82 -23.90 6.22
C TYR A 175 -7.16 -24.26 7.67
N ASP A 176 -6.95 -25.54 8.02
CA ASP A 176 -7.08 -26.04 9.39
C ASP A 176 -5.72 -26.58 9.87
N PRO A 177 -5.09 -25.96 10.89
CA PRO A 177 -3.80 -26.37 11.41
C PRO A 177 -3.84 -27.77 12.07
N CYS A 178 -5.01 -28.19 12.55
CA CYS A 178 -5.24 -29.52 13.13
C CYS A 178 -5.73 -30.55 12.10
N GLY A 179 -5.97 -30.11 10.86
CA GLY A 179 -6.49 -30.94 9.77
C GLY A 179 -5.44 -31.91 9.23
N LYS A 180 -5.93 -32.89 8.48
CA LYS A 180 -5.07 -33.91 7.82
C LYS A 180 -4.63 -33.49 6.41
N THR A 181 -5.17 -32.40 5.89
CA THR A 181 -4.83 -31.90 4.55
C THR A 181 -3.38 -31.45 4.52
N ARG A 182 -2.63 -31.86 3.49
CA ARG A 182 -1.27 -31.41 3.25
C ARG A 182 -1.26 -30.38 2.12
N TYR A 183 -0.68 -29.23 2.39
CA TYR A 183 -0.56 -28.14 1.43
C TYR A 183 0.88 -28.07 0.91
N PRO A 184 1.09 -27.80 -0.38
CA PRO A 184 2.41 -27.41 -0.87
C PRO A 184 2.81 -26.10 -0.23
N VAL A 185 4.12 -25.88 -0.08
CA VAL A 185 4.68 -24.64 0.49
C VAL A 185 5.46 -23.92 -0.60
N LEU A 186 5.13 -22.64 -0.79
CA LEU A 186 5.83 -21.71 -1.67
C LEU A 186 6.67 -20.77 -0.79
N TYR A 187 7.98 -20.76 -0.98
CA TYR A 187 8.86 -19.76 -0.37
C TYR A 187 9.05 -18.61 -1.35
N VAL A 188 8.78 -17.40 -0.90
CA VAL A 188 8.87 -16.17 -1.70
C VAL A 188 9.93 -15.26 -1.08
N LEU A 189 10.95 -14.95 -1.86
CA LEU A 189 12.05 -14.10 -1.45
C LEU A 189 11.91 -12.73 -2.09
N HIS A 190 12.15 -11.69 -1.28
CA HIS A 190 12.13 -10.31 -1.77
C HIS A 190 13.41 -9.96 -2.53
N GLY A 191 13.41 -8.82 -3.23
CA GLY A 191 14.57 -8.22 -3.87
C GLY A 191 15.43 -7.39 -2.91
N ILE A 192 16.49 -6.78 -3.45
CA ILE A 192 17.37 -5.86 -2.69
C ILE A 192 16.52 -4.74 -2.09
N GLY A 193 16.68 -4.49 -0.80
CA GLY A 193 15.99 -3.43 -0.07
C GLY A 193 14.57 -3.74 0.39
N GLY A 194 14.01 -4.89 -0.01
CA GLY A 194 12.74 -5.37 0.52
C GLY A 194 12.87 -6.09 1.86
N ASP A 195 11.75 -6.58 2.35
CA ASP A 195 11.61 -7.40 3.54
C ASP A 195 10.48 -8.44 3.37
N GLU A 196 10.09 -9.10 4.45
CA GLU A 196 9.03 -10.12 4.44
C GLU A 196 7.64 -9.59 4.06
N ASP A 197 7.47 -8.28 3.94
CA ASP A 197 6.21 -7.66 3.57
C ASP A 197 6.16 -7.23 2.10
N ALA A 198 7.30 -7.13 1.43
CA ALA A 198 7.40 -6.57 0.08
C ALA A 198 6.42 -7.22 -0.93
N TRP A 199 6.38 -8.55 -1.02
CA TRP A 199 5.47 -9.23 -1.93
C TRP A 199 4.00 -9.16 -1.53
N LEU A 200 3.71 -8.98 -0.25
CA LEU A 200 2.33 -8.83 0.25
C LEU A 200 1.79 -7.43 -0.01
N GLU A 201 2.59 -6.41 0.30
CA GLU A 201 2.16 -5.00 0.21
C GLU A 201 2.29 -4.46 -1.22
N GLN A 202 3.49 -4.56 -1.82
CA GLN A 202 3.73 -4.07 -3.17
C GLN A 202 3.22 -5.04 -4.24
N GLY A 203 3.44 -6.34 -4.04
CA GLY A 203 3.12 -7.38 -5.01
C GLY A 203 1.70 -7.92 -4.92
N ARG A 204 0.92 -7.56 -3.91
CA ARG A 204 -0.46 -8.03 -3.73
C ARG A 204 -0.59 -9.57 -3.70
N ALA A 205 0.43 -10.27 -3.19
CA ALA A 205 0.54 -11.72 -3.30
C ALA A 205 -0.63 -12.48 -2.68
N ALA A 206 -1.21 -11.98 -1.57
CA ALA A 206 -2.38 -12.62 -0.95
C ALA A 206 -3.60 -12.56 -1.88
N GLN A 207 -3.88 -11.40 -2.48
CA GLN A 207 -4.98 -11.22 -3.43
C GLN A 207 -4.80 -12.08 -4.67
N ILE A 208 -3.58 -12.14 -5.20
CA ILE A 208 -3.26 -12.99 -6.36
C ILE A 208 -3.51 -14.46 -6.04
N LEU A 209 -3.08 -14.94 -4.88
CA LEU A 209 -3.28 -16.32 -4.45
C LEU A 209 -4.77 -16.65 -4.27
N ASP A 210 -5.51 -15.78 -3.57
CA ASP A 210 -6.95 -15.94 -3.37
C ASP A 210 -7.68 -16.07 -4.72
N ASN A 211 -7.43 -15.11 -5.62
CA ASN A 211 -8.07 -15.06 -6.92
C ASN A 211 -7.69 -16.26 -7.81
N LEU A 212 -6.42 -16.66 -7.84
CA LEU A 212 -5.98 -17.82 -8.63
C LEU A 212 -6.51 -19.15 -8.07
N ILE A 213 -6.57 -19.30 -6.75
CA ILE A 213 -7.13 -20.48 -6.10
C ILE A 213 -8.63 -20.59 -6.39
N ALA A 214 -9.37 -19.49 -6.25
CA ALA A 214 -10.80 -19.43 -6.54
C ALA A 214 -11.10 -19.75 -8.02
N GLN A 215 -10.23 -19.33 -8.93
CA GLN A 215 -10.33 -19.63 -10.36
C GLN A 215 -9.88 -21.07 -10.72
N GLY A 216 -9.40 -21.85 -9.76
CA GLY A 216 -8.87 -23.19 -10.01
C GLY A 216 -7.53 -23.19 -10.80
N LYS A 217 -6.91 -22.03 -10.96
CA LYS A 217 -5.62 -21.87 -11.66
C LYS A 217 -4.41 -22.14 -10.76
N ALA A 218 -4.57 -22.05 -9.46
CA ALA A 218 -3.59 -22.47 -8.46
C ALA A 218 -4.21 -23.45 -7.49
N LYS A 219 -3.39 -24.41 -6.99
CA LYS A 219 -3.79 -25.27 -5.89
C LYS A 219 -3.73 -24.47 -4.59
N PRO A 220 -4.63 -24.73 -3.61
CA PRO A 220 -4.46 -24.19 -2.27
C PRO A 220 -3.06 -24.51 -1.74
N MET A 221 -2.35 -23.49 -1.26
CA MET A 221 -0.98 -23.62 -0.80
C MET A 221 -0.70 -22.69 0.39
N ILE A 222 0.33 -22.99 1.15
CA ILE A 222 0.91 -22.08 2.11
C ILE A 222 2.00 -21.27 1.40
N ALA A 223 2.01 -19.95 1.53
CA ALA A 223 3.12 -19.13 1.04
C ALA A 223 3.86 -18.50 2.23
N VAL A 224 5.19 -18.59 2.21
CA VAL A 224 6.08 -18.10 3.25
C VAL A 224 6.96 -17.01 2.66
N PHE A 225 6.82 -15.81 3.20
CA PHE A 225 7.57 -14.64 2.80
C PHE A 225 8.65 -14.39 3.85
N THR A 226 9.90 -14.56 3.46
CA THR A 226 11.02 -14.47 4.37
C THR A 226 11.72 -13.13 4.28
N ASN A 227 12.39 -12.71 5.34
CA ASN A 227 13.32 -11.60 5.29
C ASN A 227 14.74 -12.14 5.02
N GLY A 228 15.32 -11.78 3.88
CA GLY A 228 16.66 -12.21 3.46
C GLY A 228 17.80 -11.31 3.95
N ASN A 229 17.50 -10.22 4.65
CA ASN A 229 18.53 -9.29 5.15
C ASN A 229 19.17 -9.86 6.42
N ILE A 230 20.39 -10.38 6.31
CA ILE A 230 21.05 -11.09 7.41
C ILE A 230 21.39 -10.19 8.58
N SER A 231 21.76 -8.94 8.33
CA SER A 231 22.19 -7.97 9.34
C SER A 231 21.08 -7.08 9.87
N GLN A 232 19.85 -7.27 9.39
CA GLN A 232 18.72 -6.42 9.70
C GLN A 232 17.69 -7.18 10.54
N GLU A 233 17.30 -6.63 11.67
CA GLU A 233 16.19 -7.17 12.45
C GLU A 233 14.90 -7.12 11.62
N ALA A 234 14.08 -8.15 11.81
CA ALA A 234 12.84 -8.29 11.05
C ALA A 234 11.72 -7.46 11.67
N ALA A 235 11.77 -6.16 11.49
CA ALA A 235 10.63 -5.29 11.74
C ALA A 235 10.82 -3.95 11.01
N PRO A 236 9.77 -3.32 10.48
CA PRO A 236 9.83 -1.97 9.92
C PRO A 236 10.38 -0.99 10.95
N GLY A 237 11.36 -0.17 10.55
CA GLY A 237 11.97 0.84 11.41
C GLY A 237 13.07 0.33 12.34
N GLN A 238 13.45 -0.92 12.28
CA GLN A 238 14.65 -1.47 12.93
C GLN A 238 15.72 -1.69 11.86
N ASN A 239 16.59 -0.71 11.72
CA ASN A 239 17.75 -0.74 10.82
C ASN A 239 19.05 -0.60 11.63
#